data_03c7035c5faff56e0d328df2d4858bb3
#
_entry.id   03c7035c5faff56e0d328df2d4858bb3
#
_cell.length_a   1.000
_cell.length_b   1.000
_cell.length_c   1.000
_cell.angle_alpha   90.00
_cell.angle_beta   90.00
_cell.angle_gamma   90.00
#
_symmetry.space_group_name_H-M   'P 1'
#
loop_
_entity.id
_entity.type
_entity.pdbx_description
1 polymer ?
#
loop_
_entity_poly.entity_id
_entity_poly.type
_entity_poly.pdbx_seq_one_letter_code
_entity_poly.pdbx_strand_id
1 'polypeptide(L)'
;MEYRLECVLLIIMNTFQNSLSTTVVATGLFLFTLLSPNITFSEDTPSKQKFDVHVNIDGTDTMMYSKNSFEVKSGQKIKLTFKNTGKLPKVAMGHNIVILKKSVDLIKFCNEAVKFPTNEYFPKGREKDVIGRTKLLGPGEEDTIYFLAPEPGTYEYVCTFPGHF
;
A
#
# COMPACT_ATOMS: atom_id res chain seq x y z
N MET A 1 -21.17 2.48 1.05
CA MET A 1 -20.76 2.45 -0.38
C MET A 1 -19.51 1.59 -0.47
N GLU A 2 -19.61 0.45 -1.14
CA GLU A 2 -18.51 -0.52 -1.24
C GLU A 2 -17.60 -0.15 -2.42
N TYR A 3 -16.31 -0.10 -2.18
CA TYR A 3 -15.28 0.11 -3.19
C TYR A 3 -14.40 -1.13 -3.30
N ARG A 4 -14.00 -1.51 -4.51
CA ARG A 4 -13.35 -2.79 -4.78
C ARG A 4 -11.96 -2.64 -5.40
N LEU A 5 -11.01 -3.38 -4.86
CA LEU A 5 -9.72 -3.67 -5.47
C LEU A 5 -9.79 -5.07 -6.09
N GLU A 6 -9.64 -5.18 -7.40
CA GLU A 6 -9.56 -6.46 -8.09
C GLU A 6 -8.10 -6.83 -8.37
N CYS A 7 -7.70 -8.00 -7.89
CA CYS A 7 -6.37 -8.56 -8.14
C CYS A 7 -6.49 -9.68 -9.16
N VAL A 8 -5.83 -9.50 -10.31
CA VAL A 8 -5.83 -10.46 -11.43
C VAL A 8 -4.52 -11.24 -11.43
N LEU A 9 -4.60 -12.58 -11.57
CA LEU A 9 -3.42 -13.43 -11.79
C LEU A 9 -3.13 -13.50 -13.29
N LEU A 10 -2.05 -12.88 -13.75
CA LEU A 10 -1.53 -13.13 -15.09
C LEU A 10 -0.54 -14.31 -15.04
N ILE A 11 -0.94 -15.48 -15.51
CA ILE A 11 -0.03 -16.63 -15.69
C ILE A 11 0.79 -16.37 -16.94
N ILE A 12 2.02 -15.86 -16.76
CA ILE A 12 3.02 -15.86 -17.83
C ILE A 12 3.74 -17.20 -17.74
N MET A 13 3.47 -18.11 -18.69
CA MET A 13 4.26 -19.31 -18.88
C MET A 13 5.65 -18.90 -19.42
N ASN A 14 6.60 -18.66 -18.52
CA ASN A 14 8.01 -18.58 -18.88
C ASN A 14 8.53 -20.00 -19.09
N THR A 15 8.80 -20.36 -20.34
CA THR A 15 9.62 -21.54 -20.69
C THR A 15 11.04 -21.28 -20.17
N PHE A 16 11.41 -22.02 -19.14
CA PHE A 16 12.76 -22.04 -18.57
C PHE A 16 13.72 -22.67 -19.60
N GLN A 17 14.53 -21.87 -20.27
CA GLN A 17 15.72 -22.36 -20.96
C GLN A 17 16.86 -22.45 -19.95
N ASN A 18 17.19 -23.68 -19.57
CA ASN A 18 18.40 -24.01 -18.83
C ASN A 18 19.64 -23.72 -19.73
N SER A 19 20.41 -22.73 -19.36
CA SER A 19 21.77 -22.54 -19.83
C SER A 19 22.75 -23.00 -18.76
N LEU A 20 23.36 -24.15 -18.97
CA LEU A 20 24.54 -24.60 -18.22
C LEU A 20 25.71 -23.66 -18.53
N SER A 21 26.29 -23.04 -17.56
CA SER A 21 27.55 -22.31 -17.69
C SER A 21 28.62 -22.91 -16.77
N THR A 22 29.68 -23.26 -17.39
CA THR A 22 30.86 -24.02 -16.97
C THR A 22 31.69 -23.24 -15.96
N THR A 23 32.14 -23.94 -14.91
CA THR A 23 33.06 -23.47 -13.86
C THR A 23 34.48 -23.33 -14.43
N VAL A 24 35.10 -22.17 -14.29
CA VAL A 24 36.55 -21.99 -14.45
C VAL A 24 37.15 -21.65 -13.09
N VAL A 25 37.99 -22.54 -12.60
CA VAL A 25 38.84 -22.36 -11.41
C VAL A 25 40.12 -21.65 -11.85
N ALA A 26 40.39 -20.45 -11.31
CA ALA A 26 41.69 -19.82 -11.45
C ALA A 26 42.24 -19.53 -10.03
N THR A 27 43.32 -20.23 -9.70
CA THR A 27 44.19 -19.99 -8.56
C THR A 27 45.05 -18.74 -8.79
N GLY A 28 44.96 -17.76 -7.95
CA GLY A 28 45.71 -16.49 -8.01
C GLY A 28 46.13 -16.00 -6.65
N LEU A 29 47.43 -15.84 -6.51
CA LEU A 29 48.32 -15.49 -5.44
C LEU A 29 47.88 -14.28 -4.59
N PHE A 30 47.92 -14.44 -3.25
CA PHE A 30 47.57 -13.41 -2.25
C PHE A 30 48.74 -12.42 -2.09
N LEU A 31 48.50 -11.17 -2.50
CA LEU A 31 49.34 -10.03 -2.13
C LEU A 31 48.56 -9.15 -1.13
N PHE A 32 49.03 -9.17 0.13
CA PHE A 32 48.40 -8.45 1.24
C PHE A 32 48.87 -6.96 1.18
N THR A 33 48.04 -6.05 0.66
CA THR A 33 48.24 -4.62 0.78
C THR A 33 47.31 -4.08 1.86
N LEU A 34 47.90 -3.49 2.89
CA LEU A 34 47.24 -2.73 3.96
C LEU A 34 46.55 -1.49 3.34
N LEU A 35 45.26 -1.56 3.09
CA LEU A 35 44.40 -0.44 2.73
C LEU A 35 43.61 -0.01 3.97
N SER A 36 43.88 1.24 4.42
CA SER A 36 43.10 1.90 5.48
C SER A 36 41.63 2.01 5.04
N PRO A 37 40.62 1.70 5.88
CA PRO A 37 39.23 1.92 5.52
C PRO A 37 38.93 3.41 5.52
N ASN A 38 38.80 4.01 4.35
CA ASN A 38 38.06 5.25 4.20
C ASN A 38 36.61 4.98 4.49
N ILE A 39 36.14 5.38 5.67
CA ILE A 39 34.72 5.40 6.01
C ILE A 39 34.10 6.56 5.22
N THR A 40 33.61 6.29 4.03
CA THR A 40 32.70 7.18 3.32
C THR A 40 31.36 7.07 4.02
N PHE A 41 30.98 8.11 4.73
CA PHE A 41 29.62 8.32 5.23
C PHE A 41 28.73 8.49 3.98
N SER A 42 28.01 7.42 3.62
CA SER A 42 26.99 7.49 2.58
C SER A 42 25.81 8.24 3.20
N GLU A 43 25.56 9.47 2.75
CA GLU A 43 24.28 10.14 3.00
C GLU A 43 23.18 9.25 2.41
N ASP A 44 22.41 8.61 3.29
CA ASP A 44 21.19 7.92 2.91
C ASP A 44 20.16 8.94 2.39
N THR A 45 20.27 9.25 1.12
CA THR A 45 19.16 9.86 0.38
C THR A 45 17.99 8.91 0.52
N PRO A 46 16.80 9.36 1.00
CA PRO A 46 15.65 8.46 1.16
C PRO A 46 15.37 7.78 -0.17
N SER A 47 15.64 6.48 -0.23
CA SER A 47 15.49 5.67 -1.43
C SER A 47 14.03 5.76 -1.87
N LYS A 48 13.79 6.37 -3.05
CA LYS A 48 12.45 6.49 -3.64
C LYS A 48 11.91 5.08 -3.78
N GLN A 49 10.97 4.69 -2.90
CA GLN A 49 10.46 3.32 -2.85
C GLN A 49 9.92 2.93 -4.23
N LYS A 50 10.51 1.89 -4.83
CA LYS A 50 10.14 1.41 -6.16
C LYS A 50 8.76 0.77 -6.12
N PHE A 51 7.89 1.14 -7.05
CA PHE A 51 6.55 0.59 -7.22
C PHE A 51 6.32 0.23 -8.70
N ASP A 52 5.37 -0.68 -8.94
CA ASP A 52 4.99 -1.13 -10.29
C ASP A 52 3.77 -0.37 -10.80
N VAL A 53 2.83 -0.02 -9.90
CA VAL A 53 1.59 0.69 -10.23
C VAL A 53 1.38 1.84 -9.25
N HIS A 54 0.97 3.01 -9.77
CA HIS A 54 0.54 4.15 -8.99
C HIS A 54 -0.96 4.37 -9.15
N VAL A 55 -1.68 4.34 -8.05
CA VAL A 55 -3.13 4.58 -7.99
C VAL A 55 -3.37 5.88 -7.24
N ASN A 56 -4.07 6.82 -7.86
CA ASN A 56 -4.53 8.06 -7.23
C ASN A 56 -6.03 7.97 -6.98
N ILE A 57 -6.46 8.28 -5.77
CA ILE A 57 -7.86 8.32 -5.36
C ILE A 57 -8.10 9.62 -4.60
N ASP A 58 -9.17 10.34 -4.93
CA ASP A 58 -9.61 11.52 -4.21
C ASP A 58 -10.87 11.21 -3.40
N GLY A 59 -10.98 11.81 -2.21
CA GLY A 59 -12.21 11.85 -1.43
C GLY A 59 -12.83 13.25 -1.48
N THR A 60 -14.16 13.35 -1.42
CA THR A 60 -14.91 14.60 -1.59
C THR A 60 -15.94 14.81 -0.47
N ASP A 61 -16.43 16.05 -0.30
CA ASP A 61 -17.48 16.37 0.67
C ASP A 61 -18.84 15.69 0.36
N THR A 62 -18.96 15.00 -0.75
CA THR A 62 -20.15 14.17 -1.07
C THR A 62 -19.99 12.73 -0.58
N MET A 63 -18.98 12.45 0.25
CA MET A 63 -18.65 11.11 0.78
C MET A 63 -18.34 10.09 -0.32
N MET A 64 -17.82 10.56 -1.47
CA MET A 64 -17.50 9.75 -2.64
C MET A 64 -16.00 9.68 -2.86
N TYR A 65 -15.52 8.53 -3.30
CA TYR A 65 -14.19 8.40 -3.90
C TYR A 65 -14.24 8.64 -5.41
N SER A 66 -13.17 9.20 -5.96
CA SER A 66 -13.03 9.42 -7.41
C SER A 66 -12.94 8.11 -8.21
N LYS A 67 -12.68 6.99 -7.55
CA LYS A 67 -12.66 5.65 -8.13
C LYS A 67 -13.50 4.70 -7.30
N ASN A 68 -14.38 3.95 -7.97
CA ASN A 68 -15.20 2.92 -7.34
C ASN A 68 -14.47 1.56 -7.30
N SER A 69 -13.54 1.36 -8.23
CA SER A 69 -12.70 0.17 -8.32
C SER A 69 -11.41 0.47 -9.06
N PHE A 70 -10.43 -0.38 -8.88
CA PHE A 70 -9.20 -0.44 -9.67
C PHE A 70 -8.66 -1.87 -9.71
N GLU A 71 -7.94 -2.18 -10.77
CA GLU A 71 -7.37 -3.51 -10.99
C GLU A 71 -5.85 -3.46 -10.90
N VAL A 72 -5.26 -4.50 -10.29
CA VAL A 72 -3.82 -4.72 -10.22
C VAL A 72 -3.53 -6.21 -10.36
N LYS A 73 -2.30 -6.54 -10.70
CA LYS A 73 -1.85 -7.93 -10.76
C LYS A 73 -1.32 -8.35 -9.39
N SER A 74 -1.66 -9.57 -8.97
CA SER A 74 -1.10 -10.17 -7.75
C SER A 74 0.43 -10.08 -7.75
N GLY A 75 1.00 -9.73 -6.60
CA GLY A 75 2.44 -9.55 -6.39
C GLY A 75 3.03 -8.22 -6.86
N GLN A 76 2.26 -7.34 -7.51
CA GLN A 76 2.73 -6.00 -7.85
C GLN A 76 2.89 -5.13 -6.59
N LYS A 77 3.92 -4.29 -6.59
CA LYS A 77 4.11 -3.24 -5.58
C LYS A 77 3.27 -2.03 -5.96
N ILE A 78 2.29 -1.72 -5.14
CA ILE A 78 1.34 -0.64 -5.38
C ILE A 78 1.74 0.58 -4.55
N LYS A 79 1.79 1.73 -5.19
CA LYS A 79 1.77 3.04 -4.54
C LYS A 79 0.34 3.57 -4.66
N LEU A 80 -0.36 3.75 -3.54
CA LEU A 80 -1.67 4.39 -3.52
C LEU A 80 -1.53 5.74 -2.84
N THR A 81 -1.88 6.80 -3.57
CA THR A 81 -1.96 8.16 -3.06
C THR A 81 -3.42 8.54 -2.91
N PHE A 82 -3.80 8.91 -1.70
CA PHE A 82 -5.14 9.38 -1.37
C PHE A 82 -5.09 10.86 -0.98
N LYS A 83 -6.00 11.66 -1.55
CA LYS A 83 -6.13 13.08 -1.28
C LYS A 83 -7.56 13.43 -0.90
N ASN A 84 -7.74 14.19 0.16
CA ASN A 84 -9.03 14.80 0.47
C ASN A 84 -9.15 16.14 -0.28
N THR A 85 -10.00 16.18 -1.31
CA THR A 85 -10.27 17.39 -2.13
C THR A 85 -11.48 18.18 -1.63
N GLY A 86 -12.11 17.73 -0.53
CA GLY A 86 -13.20 18.44 0.14
C GLY A 86 -12.74 19.76 0.77
N LYS A 87 -13.70 20.49 1.30
CA LYS A 87 -13.50 21.79 1.97
C LYS A 87 -13.96 21.79 3.44
N LEU A 88 -14.75 20.78 3.83
CA LEU A 88 -15.31 20.69 5.17
C LEU A 88 -14.26 20.25 6.20
N PRO A 89 -14.34 20.72 7.45
CA PRO A 89 -13.35 20.41 8.47
C PRO A 89 -13.20 18.89 8.71
N LYS A 90 -11.99 18.44 9.00
CA LYS A 90 -11.63 17.04 9.26
C LYS A 90 -12.51 16.36 10.30
N VAL A 91 -12.94 17.11 11.33
CA VAL A 91 -13.80 16.59 12.41
C VAL A 91 -15.24 16.29 11.95
N ALA A 92 -15.68 16.88 10.84
CA ALA A 92 -17.01 16.71 10.26
C ALA A 92 -17.01 15.85 8.99
N MET A 93 -15.91 15.87 8.22
CA MET A 93 -15.81 15.26 6.88
C MET A 93 -14.38 14.75 6.60
N GLY A 94 -13.78 14.11 7.61
CA GLY A 94 -12.50 13.43 7.43
C GLY A 94 -12.66 12.20 6.55
N HIS A 95 -11.65 11.91 5.73
CA HIS A 95 -11.64 10.72 4.88
C HIS A 95 -10.34 9.93 5.05
N ASN A 96 -10.45 8.61 5.01
CA ASN A 96 -9.31 7.71 4.90
C ASN A 96 -9.63 6.61 3.89
N ILE A 97 -8.63 5.83 3.52
CA ILE A 97 -8.80 4.55 2.81
C ILE A 97 -8.28 3.45 3.70
N VAL A 98 -9.10 2.44 3.95
CA VAL A 98 -8.72 1.18 4.60
C VAL A 98 -9.03 0.05 3.64
N ILE A 99 -8.01 -0.70 3.21
CA ILE A 99 -8.15 -1.85 2.30
C ILE A 99 -8.23 -3.11 3.16
N LEU A 100 -9.37 -3.80 3.14
CA LEU A 100 -9.64 -4.96 3.97
C LEU A 100 -9.15 -6.26 3.32
N LYS A 101 -8.77 -7.24 4.13
CA LYS A 101 -8.58 -8.62 3.66
C LYS A 101 -9.92 -9.29 3.39
N LYS A 102 -9.96 -10.26 2.47
CA LYS A 102 -11.18 -10.97 2.03
C LYS A 102 -12.04 -11.56 3.16
N SER A 103 -11.43 -11.98 4.26
CA SER A 103 -12.11 -12.61 5.39
C SER A 103 -12.75 -11.63 6.36
N VAL A 104 -12.60 -10.33 6.14
CA VAL A 104 -13.06 -9.29 7.06
C VAL A 104 -14.44 -8.82 6.65
N ASP A 105 -15.37 -8.86 7.58
CA ASP A 105 -16.69 -8.27 7.42
C ASP A 105 -16.58 -6.75 7.53
N LEU A 106 -16.84 -6.07 6.41
CA LEU A 106 -16.70 -4.61 6.27
C LEU A 106 -17.56 -3.87 7.29
N ILE A 107 -18.84 -4.23 7.42
CA ILE A 107 -19.78 -3.53 8.30
C ILE A 107 -19.40 -3.69 9.76
N LYS A 108 -19.01 -4.90 10.17
CA LYS A 108 -18.52 -5.14 11.54
C LYS A 108 -17.24 -4.36 11.82
N PHE A 109 -16.31 -4.35 10.86
CA PHE A 109 -15.06 -3.60 10.99
C PHE A 109 -15.33 -2.10 11.15
N CYS A 110 -16.16 -1.51 10.30
CA CYS A 110 -16.50 -0.09 10.36
C CYS A 110 -17.28 0.28 11.62
N ASN A 111 -18.24 -0.54 12.06
CA ASN A 111 -18.96 -0.33 13.32
C ASN A 111 -18.05 -0.43 14.56
N GLU A 112 -16.97 -1.18 14.48
CA GLU A 112 -15.93 -1.20 15.50
C GLU A 112 -15.08 0.08 15.42
N ALA A 113 -14.68 0.49 14.19
CA ALA A 113 -13.81 1.62 13.92
C ALA A 113 -14.33 2.95 14.50
N VAL A 114 -15.65 3.19 14.46
CA VAL A 114 -16.25 4.43 15.01
C VAL A 114 -16.02 4.61 16.50
N LYS A 115 -15.66 3.55 17.23
CA LYS A 115 -15.35 3.62 18.68
C LYS A 115 -13.94 4.13 18.96
N PHE A 116 -13.13 4.37 17.94
CA PHE A 116 -11.72 4.76 18.07
C PHE A 116 -11.41 6.12 17.39
N PRO A 117 -12.11 7.21 17.77
CA PRO A 117 -11.90 8.52 17.14
C PRO A 117 -10.47 9.05 17.33
N THR A 118 -9.84 8.75 18.48
CA THR A 118 -8.46 9.16 18.79
C THR A 118 -7.40 8.33 18.05
N ASN A 119 -7.80 7.24 17.39
CA ASN A 119 -6.97 6.41 16.54
C ASN A 119 -7.40 6.50 15.07
N GLU A 120 -7.86 7.68 14.63
CA GLU A 120 -8.25 7.97 13.26
C GLU A 120 -9.35 7.04 12.73
N TYR A 121 -10.26 6.62 13.62
CA TYR A 121 -11.30 5.63 13.32
C TYR A 121 -10.74 4.31 12.78
N PHE A 122 -9.64 3.85 13.38
CA PHE A 122 -9.08 2.52 13.11
C PHE A 122 -9.07 1.69 14.41
N PRO A 123 -9.66 0.48 14.43
CA PRO A 123 -9.74 -0.35 15.62
C PRO A 123 -8.36 -0.86 16.04
N LYS A 124 -8.00 -0.69 17.31
CA LYS A 124 -6.73 -1.19 17.85
C LYS A 124 -6.66 -2.72 17.77
N GLY A 125 -5.52 -3.25 17.36
CA GLY A 125 -5.28 -4.70 17.25
C GLY A 125 -5.86 -5.35 15.99
N ARG A 126 -6.40 -4.55 15.06
CA ARG A 126 -6.94 -5.04 13.78
C ARG A 126 -5.99 -4.83 12.59
N GLU A 127 -4.72 -4.52 12.83
CA GLU A 127 -3.70 -4.32 11.80
C GLU A 127 -3.54 -5.54 10.88
N LYS A 128 -3.73 -6.74 11.44
CA LYS A 128 -3.69 -8.01 10.70
C LYS A 128 -4.84 -8.20 9.70
N ASP A 129 -5.93 -7.43 9.83
CA ASP A 129 -7.16 -7.56 9.03
C ASP A 129 -7.15 -6.68 7.79
N VAL A 130 -6.15 -5.82 7.66
CA VAL A 130 -6.00 -4.90 6.54
C VAL A 130 -4.78 -5.22 5.68
N ILE A 131 -4.84 -4.82 4.41
CA ILE A 131 -3.73 -4.85 3.46
C ILE A 131 -2.93 -3.55 3.59
N GLY A 132 -3.62 -2.44 3.78
CA GLY A 132 -3.04 -1.13 3.98
C GLY A 132 -4.10 -0.10 4.38
N ARG A 133 -3.65 1.00 4.96
CA ARG A 133 -4.52 2.13 5.31
C ARG A 133 -3.78 3.45 5.23
N THR A 134 -4.49 4.50 4.88
CA THR A 134 -4.02 5.89 5.00
C THR A 134 -4.34 6.45 6.40
N LYS A 135 -3.76 7.58 6.71
CA LYS A 135 -4.22 8.44 7.80
C LYS A 135 -5.63 8.96 7.51
N LEU A 136 -6.32 9.43 8.55
CA LEU A 136 -7.51 10.24 8.37
C LEU A 136 -7.10 11.63 7.86
N LEU A 137 -7.64 12.06 6.73
CA LEU A 137 -7.28 13.31 6.07
C LEU A 137 -8.36 14.36 6.22
N GLY A 138 -7.94 15.59 6.51
CA GLY A 138 -8.75 16.81 6.40
C GLY A 138 -8.64 17.44 5.01
N PRO A 139 -9.29 18.61 4.79
CA PRO A 139 -9.33 19.27 3.49
C PRO A 139 -7.93 19.62 2.97
N GLY A 140 -7.64 19.20 1.74
CA GLY A 140 -6.36 19.43 1.05
C GLY A 140 -5.22 18.53 1.49
N GLU A 141 -5.38 17.73 2.56
CA GLU A 141 -4.36 16.77 3.00
C GLU A 141 -4.24 15.59 2.03
N GLU A 142 -3.04 15.01 1.98
CA GLU A 142 -2.70 13.84 1.16
C GLU A 142 -1.87 12.86 1.99
N ASP A 143 -2.05 11.56 1.74
CA ASP A 143 -1.22 10.49 2.28
C ASP A 143 -0.96 9.43 1.24
N THR A 144 0.17 8.75 1.37
CA THR A 144 0.60 7.70 0.43
C THR A 144 0.95 6.43 1.19
N ILE A 145 0.36 5.33 0.76
CA ILE A 145 0.68 4.00 1.27
C ILE A 145 1.29 3.13 0.17
N TYR A 146 2.12 2.19 0.60
CA TYR A 146 2.71 1.18 -0.27
C TYR A 146 2.31 -0.19 0.24
N PHE A 147 1.85 -1.06 -0.66
CA PHE A 147 1.51 -2.43 -0.32
C PHE A 147 1.80 -3.37 -1.48
N LEU A 148 1.89 -4.66 -1.16
CA LEU A 148 1.96 -5.72 -2.16
C LEU A 148 0.53 -6.13 -2.52
N ALA A 149 0.21 -6.16 -3.81
CA ALA A 149 -1.07 -6.65 -4.29
C ALA A 149 -1.24 -8.12 -3.84
N PRO A 150 -2.33 -8.45 -3.12
CA PRO A 150 -2.52 -9.77 -2.55
C PRO A 150 -2.82 -10.84 -3.61
N GLU A 151 -3.14 -12.07 -3.16
CA GLU A 151 -3.59 -13.15 -4.03
C GLU A 151 -4.82 -12.75 -4.86
N PRO A 152 -5.04 -13.37 -6.03
CA PRO A 152 -6.15 -13.03 -6.92
C PRO A 152 -7.52 -13.04 -6.24
N GLY A 153 -8.30 -12.01 -6.53
CA GLY A 153 -9.66 -11.85 -6.02
C GLY A 153 -10.08 -10.42 -5.83
N THR A 154 -11.26 -10.24 -5.29
CA THR A 154 -11.85 -8.95 -4.97
C THR A 154 -11.63 -8.62 -3.49
N TYR A 155 -11.20 -7.39 -3.24
CA TYR A 155 -10.95 -6.83 -1.91
C TYR A 155 -11.68 -5.50 -1.80
N GLU A 156 -12.23 -5.25 -0.63
CA GLU A 156 -12.98 -4.02 -0.38
C GLU A 156 -12.07 -2.94 0.20
N TYR A 157 -12.29 -1.69 -0.20
CA TYR A 157 -11.72 -0.56 0.47
C TYR A 157 -12.81 0.45 0.86
N VAL A 158 -12.62 1.09 2.00
CA VAL A 158 -13.67 1.85 2.66
C VAL A 158 -13.11 3.03 3.42
N CYS A 159 -13.93 4.09 3.57
CA CYS A 159 -13.71 5.13 4.56
C CYS A 159 -14.32 4.68 5.90
N THR A 160 -13.53 4.66 6.97
CA THR A 160 -14.01 4.26 8.30
C THR A 160 -14.55 5.43 9.15
N PHE A 161 -14.57 6.65 8.59
CA PHE A 161 -15.19 7.79 9.25
C PHE A 161 -16.70 7.56 9.46
N PRO A 162 -17.27 7.93 10.62
CA PRO A 162 -18.68 7.69 10.92
C PRO A 162 -19.63 8.23 9.85
N GLY A 163 -20.52 7.37 9.35
CA GLY A 163 -21.53 7.71 8.34
C GLY A 163 -21.05 7.68 6.88
N HIS A 164 -19.77 7.27 6.62
CA HIS A 164 -19.21 7.21 5.27
C HIS A 164 -19.20 5.78 4.66
N PHE A 165 -19.69 4.76 5.38
CA PHE A 165 -19.71 3.34 4.96
C PHE A 165 -21.13 2.76 4.97
#